data_dd80f5d5bcb01fff7c77c1de2b251d37
#
_entry.id   dd80f5d5bcb01fff7c77c1de2b251d37
#
_cell.length_a   1.000
_cell.length_b   1.000
_cell.length_c   1.000
_cell.angle_alpha   90.00
_cell.angle_beta   90.00
_cell.angle_gamma   90.00
#
_symmetry.space_group_name_H-M   'P 1'
#
loop_
_entity.id
_entity.type
_entity.pdbx_description
1 polymer ?
#
loop_
_entity_poly.entity_id
_entity_poly.type
_entity_poly.pdbx_seq_one_letter_code
_entity_poly.pdbx_strand_id
1 'polypeptide(L)'
;IAEQKIKTTIAHSFAQKYGPFDSTSLTNYVEPYLDSSNYNRSLKNNSNKPQCNDLIKHFTKILTDNTKYPPFKHYQTKHGHIPIWVFINKLTFGEMRKMFEVLKIQQNISNVFNLTPSELRSTLIYLNNVRNDCAHGANFFQQTYPALKSSIKIISDFETTFSFQNSSIGNLFTCLCL
;
A
#
# COMPACT_ATOMS: atom_id res chain seq x y z
N ILE A 1 -13.01 -0.43 5.01
CA ILE A 1 -13.23 -1.35 3.86
C ILE A 1 -12.12 -1.14 2.83
N ALA A 2 -11.89 0.08 2.34
CA ALA A 2 -10.89 0.36 1.30
C ALA A 2 -9.45 -0.07 1.70
N GLU A 3 -8.98 0.28 2.89
CA GLU A 3 -7.67 -0.12 3.40
C GLU A 3 -7.46 -1.64 3.33
N GLN A 4 -8.44 -2.40 3.80
CA GLN A 4 -8.35 -3.86 3.81
C GLN A 4 -8.33 -4.44 2.40
N LYS A 5 -9.16 -3.93 1.49
CA LYS A 5 -9.15 -4.36 0.09
C LYS A 5 -7.79 -4.12 -0.57
N ILE A 6 -7.19 -2.97 -0.34
CA ILE A 6 -5.87 -2.62 -0.89
C ILE A 6 -4.79 -3.55 -0.31
N LYS A 7 -4.75 -3.77 1.01
CA LYS A 7 -3.82 -4.70 1.65
C LYS A 7 -3.93 -6.12 1.07
N THR A 8 -5.16 -6.62 0.96
CA THR A 8 -5.41 -7.95 0.38
C THR A 8 -4.95 -8.04 -1.07
N THR A 9 -5.23 -7.02 -1.89
CA THR A 9 -4.81 -6.99 -3.30
C THR A 9 -3.29 -6.97 -3.43
N ILE A 10 -2.59 -6.15 -2.64
CA ILE A 10 -1.12 -6.11 -2.65
C ILE A 10 -0.55 -7.47 -2.23
N ALA A 11 -1.04 -8.05 -1.13
CA ALA A 11 -0.57 -9.34 -0.64
C ALA A 11 -0.79 -10.46 -1.67
N HIS A 12 -1.97 -10.51 -2.29
CA HIS A 12 -2.31 -11.50 -3.30
C HIS A 12 -1.44 -11.35 -4.55
N SER A 13 -1.35 -10.14 -5.13
CA SER A 13 -0.53 -9.88 -6.32
C SER A 13 0.95 -10.16 -6.07
N PHE A 14 1.43 -9.86 -4.87
CA PHE A 14 2.80 -10.14 -4.46
C PHE A 14 3.05 -11.65 -4.35
N ALA A 15 2.19 -12.39 -3.66
CA ALA A 15 2.29 -13.83 -3.52
C ALA A 15 2.17 -14.55 -4.88
N GLN A 16 1.29 -14.08 -5.76
CA GLN A 16 1.14 -14.63 -7.11
C GLN A 16 2.41 -14.45 -7.96
N LYS A 17 3.11 -13.33 -7.82
CA LYS A 17 4.32 -13.04 -8.61
C LYS A 17 5.57 -13.70 -8.07
N TYR A 18 5.75 -13.69 -6.75
CA TYR A 18 6.98 -14.15 -6.10
C TYR A 18 6.82 -15.52 -5.44
N GLY A 19 5.67 -16.13 -5.63
CA GLY A 19 5.35 -17.50 -5.27
C GLY A 19 4.93 -17.71 -3.82
N PRO A 20 4.24 -18.82 -3.57
CA PRO A 20 4.20 -19.37 -2.24
C PRO A 20 5.59 -19.92 -1.91
N PHE A 21 5.90 -19.89 -0.64
CA PHE A 21 7.09 -20.52 -0.08
C PHE A 21 7.24 -21.99 -0.55
N ASP A 22 8.39 -22.34 -1.11
CA ASP A 22 8.77 -23.73 -1.29
C ASP A 22 9.51 -24.21 -0.03
N SER A 23 8.86 -25.04 0.75
CA SER A 23 9.37 -25.57 2.01
C SER A 23 10.63 -26.46 1.86
N THR A 24 11.04 -26.77 0.65
CA THR A 24 12.21 -27.63 0.38
C THR A 24 13.55 -26.90 0.45
N SER A 25 13.57 -25.55 0.53
CA SER A 25 14.79 -24.73 0.51
C SER A 25 14.99 -23.91 1.79
N LEU A 26 14.84 -24.51 2.97
CA LEU A 26 14.88 -23.82 4.27
C LEU A 26 16.25 -23.25 4.68
N THR A 27 17.36 -23.68 4.06
CA THR A 27 18.67 -23.14 4.32
C THR A 27 18.84 -21.81 3.59
N ASN A 28 18.83 -20.68 4.34
CA ASN A 28 18.96 -19.30 3.86
C ASN A 28 17.71 -18.69 3.23
N TYR A 29 16.49 -19.12 3.61
CA TYR A 29 15.27 -18.49 3.15
C TYR A 29 15.15 -17.03 3.61
N VAL A 30 14.96 -16.14 2.66
CA VAL A 30 14.63 -14.73 2.90
C VAL A 30 13.21 -14.50 2.42
N GLU A 31 12.37 -13.93 3.27
CA GLU A 31 11.01 -13.55 2.86
C GLU A 31 11.05 -12.65 1.62
N PRO A 32 10.29 -12.94 0.55
CA PRO A 32 10.36 -12.18 -0.69
C PRO A 32 10.14 -10.68 -0.53
N TYR A 33 9.39 -10.26 0.49
CA TYR A 33 9.18 -8.83 0.79
C TYR A 33 10.38 -8.18 1.53
N LEU A 34 11.38 -8.95 1.92
CA LEU A 34 12.68 -8.47 2.41
C LEU A 34 13.77 -8.51 1.33
N ASP A 35 13.50 -9.12 0.18
CA ASP A 35 14.44 -9.16 -0.94
C ASP A 35 14.39 -7.86 -1.75
N SER A 36 15.51 -7.13 -1.72
CA SER A 36 15.65 -5.86 -2.45
C SER A 36 15.49 -6.00 -3.97
N SER A 37 15.65 -7.22 -4.51
CA SER A 37 15.49 -7.49 -5.94
C SER A 37 14.04 -7.32 -6.41
N ASN A 38 13.06 -7.42 -5.52
CA ASN A 38 11.63 -7.28 -5.81
C ASN A 38 11.14 -5.81 -5.85
N TYR A 39 12.05 -4.88 -5.61
CA TYR A 39 11.79 -3.45 -5.56
C TYR A 39 12.56 -2.69 -6.64
N ASN A 40 12.01 -1.55 -7.05
CA ASN A 40 12.70 -0.63 -7.96
C ASN A 40 13.77 0.14 -7.20
N ARG A 41 15.05 -0.12 -7.52
CA ARG A 41 16.22 0.58 -6.93
C ARG A 41 16.36 2.02 -7.40
N SER A 42 15.76 2.36 -8.54
CA SER A 42 15.94 3.62 -9.23
C SER A 42 14.81 4.60 -8.95
N LEU A 43 14.70 5.06 -7.72
CA LEU A 43 14.07 6.35 -7.46
C LEU A 43 15.20 7.36 -7.26
N LYS A 44 15.71 7.89 -8.40
CA LYS A 44 16.70 8.98 -8.42
C LYS A 44 16.21 10.15 -7.58
N ASN A 45 17.04 10.52 -6.59
CA ASN A 45 17.23 11.85 -6.03
C ASN A 45 15.99 12.78 -5.86
N ASN A 46 14.93 12.33 -5.23
CA ASN A 46 14.02 13.23 -4.54
C ASN A 46 14.09 12.93 -3.05
N SER A 47 14.53 13.87 -2.28
CA SER A 47 14.87 13.82 -0.85
C SER A 47 13.78 13.31 0.10
N ASN A 48 12.58 12.97 -0.40
CA ASN A 48 11.43 12.52 0.39
C ASN A 48 10.94 11.11 0.01
N LYS A 49 11.64 10.36 -0.85
CA LYS A 49 11.25 8.99 -1.20
C LYS A 49 12.03 8.00 -0.34
N PRO A 50 11.38 7.09 0.40
CA PRO A 50 12.09 6.06 1.15
C PRO A 50 12.93 5.24 0.18
N GLN A 51 14.22 5.12 0.48
CA GLN A 51 15.07 4.20 -0.25
C GLN A 51 14.61 2.77 0.06
N CYS A 52 14.68 1.89 -0.94
CA CYS A 52 14.28 0.50 -0.79
C CYS A 52 14.95 -0.16 0.43
N ASN A 53 16.24 0.12 0.67
CA ASN A 53 16.96 -0.43 1.80
C ASN A 53 16.41 0.04 3.16
N ASP A 54 15.97 1.29 3.28
CA ASP A 54 15.40 1.80 4.51
C ASP A 54 14.03 1.18 4.79
N LEU A 55 13.25 0.94 3.74
CA LEU A 55 11.98 0.23 3.84
C LEU A 55 12.19 -1.22 4.32
N ILE A 56 13.15 -1.94 3.74
CA ILE A 56 13.48 -3.31 4.12
C ILE A 56 13.99 -3.37 5.57
N LYS A 57 14.88 -2.45 5.97
CA LYS A 57 15.31 -2.34 7.38
C LYS A 57 14.13 -2.11 8.32
N HIS A 58 13.21 -1.24 7.92
CA HIS A 58 12.00 -0.99 8.68
C HIS A 58 11.11 -2.24 8.79
N PHE A 59 10.91 -2.98 7.70
CA PHE A 59 10.17 -4.24 7.71
C PHE A 59 10.84 -5.29 8.61
N THR A 60 12.16 -5.43 8.52
CA THR A 60 12.92 -6.30 9.43
C THR A 60 12.68 -5.92 10.89
N LYS A 61 12.70 -4.62 11.20
CA LYS A 61 12.42 -4.12 12.55
C LYS A 61 10.99 -4.48 12.99
N ILE A 62 9.99 -4.33 12.13
CA ILE A 62 8.62 -4.73 12.45
C ILE A 62 8.54 -6.22 12.81
N LEU A 63 9.25 -7.08 12.09
CA LEU A 63 9.28 -8.51 12.39
C LEU A 63 9.95 -8.79 13.72
N THR A 64 11.09 -8.18 14.01
CA THR A 64 11.84 -8.38 15.26
C THR A 64 11.10 -7.84 16.50
N ASP A 65 10.50 -6.66 16.39
CA ASP A 65 9.78 -6.01 17.48
C ASP A 65 8.45 -6.71 17.80
N ASN A 66 7.90 -7.50 16.86
CA ASN A 66 6.59 -8.13 17.00
C ASN A 66 6.63 -9.67 17.07
N THR A 67 7.71 -10.27 17.53
CA THR A 67 7.86 -11.73 17.67
C THR A 67 6.78 -12.38 18.54
N LYS A 68 6.24 -11.63 19.50
CA LYS A 68 5.15 -12.08 20.40
C LYS A 68 3.74 -11.87 19.80
N TYR A 69 3.62 -11.20 18.66
CA TYR A 69 2.32 -11.00 18.01
C TYR A 69 1.77 -12.36 17.56
N PRO A 70 0.56 -12.77 18.03
CA PRO A 70 0.07 -14.14 17.87
C PRO A 70 0.11 -14.68 16.44
N PRO A 71 -0.30 -13.93 15.39
CA PRO A 71 -0.17 -14.41 14.01
C PRO A 71 1.29 -14.65 13.59
N PHE A 72 2.22 -13.76 13.94
CA PHE A 72 3.64 -13.94 13.60
C PHE A 72 4.22 -15.17 14.30
N LYS A 73 3.96 -15.29 15.61
CA LYS A 73 4.40 -16.44 16.41
C LYS A 73 3.86 -17.76 15.83
N HIS A 74 2.57 -17.79 15.48
CA HIS A 74 1.95 -18.98 14.90
C HIS A 74 2.64 -19.44 13.61
N TYR A 75 2.78 -18.50 12.64
CA TYR A 75 3.37 -18.82 11.35
C TYR A 75 4.85 -19.16 11.47
N GLN A 76 5.61 -18.40 12.27
CA GLN A 76 7.02 -18.69 12.51
C GLN A 76 7.23 -20.06 13.15
N THR A 77 6.39 -20.44 14.14
CA THR A 77 6.54 -21.73 14.84
C THR A 77 6.11 -22.91 13.98
N LYS A 78 5.02 -22.75 13.21
CA LYS A 78 4.46 -23.86 12.41
C LYS A 78 5.08 -24.01 11.03
N HIS A 79 5.50 -22.93 10.42
CA HIS A 79 5.92 -22.88 9.02
C HIS A 79 7.33 -22.35 8.81
N GLY A 80 7.99 -21.85 9.87
CA GLY A 80 9.35 -21.30 9.81
C GLY A 80 9.46 -19.95 9.10
N HIS A 81 8.35 -19.34 8.68
CA HIS A 81 8.31 -18.07 7.96
C HIS A 81 7.03 -17.29 8.24
N ILE A 82 7.00 -15.99 7.88
CA ILE A 82 5.83 -15.12 8.02
C ILE A 82 5.40 -14.66 6.63
N PRO A 83 4.35 -15.21 6.03
CA PRO A 83 3.94 -14.86 4.68
C PRO A 83 3.42 -13.43 4.57
N ILE A 84 3.50 -12.86 3.36
CA ILE A 84 3.11 -11.47 3.08
C ILE A 84 1.69 -11.13 3.55
N TRP A 85 0.72 -12.03 3.41
CA TRP A 85 -0.67 -11.77 3.82
C TRP A 85 -0.86 -11.70 5.34
N VAL A 86 0.08 -12.23 6.12
CA VAL A 86 0.13 -12.05 7.58
C VAL A 86 0.89 -10.77 7.92
N PHE A 87 2.03 -10.55 7.29
CA PHE A 87 2.89 -9.39 7.51
C PHE A 87 2.19 -8.07 7.20
N ILE A 88 1.50 -7.97 6.04
CA ILE A 88 0.87 -6.73 5.57
C ILE A 88 -0.21 -6.20 6.52
N ASN A 89 -0.85 -7.08 7.30
CA ASN A 89 -1.85 -6.68 8.28
C ASN A 89 -1.24 -5.90 9.46
N LYS A 90 0.06 -6.08 9.70
CA LYS A 90 0.80 -5.33 10.73
C LYS A 90 1.24 -3.95 10.24
N LEU A 91 1.31 -3.74 8.95
CA LEU A 91 1.68 -2.46 8.37
C LEU A 91 0.56 -1.41 8.58
N THR A 92 0.97 -0.20 8.93
CA THR A 92 0.10 0.97 8.83
C THR A 92 -0.23 1.25 7.35
N PHE A 93 -1.27 2.04 7.10
CA PHE A 93 -1.63 2.42 5.73
C PHE A 93 -0.50 3.19 5.03
N GLY A 94 0.20 4.07 5.76
CA GLY A 94 1.35 4.82 5.24
C GLY A 94 2.53 3.93 4.85
N GLU A 95 2.83 2.89 5.63
CA GLU A 95 3.88 1.90 5.32
C GLU A 95 3.52 1.06 4.11
N MET A 96 2.28 0.59 4.03
CA MET A 96 1.76 -0.13 2.86
C MET A 96 1.83 0.74 1.59
N ARG A 97 1.45 2.01 1.66
CA ARG A 97 1.59 2.98 0.56
C ARG A 97 3.05 3.11 0.10
N LYS A 98 3.97 3.28 1.05
CA LYS A 98 5.41 3.35 0.74
C LYS A 98 5.92 2.07 0.09
N MET A 99 5.44 0.91 0.53
CA MET A 99 5.75 -0.38 -0.10
C MET A 99 5.28 -0.39 -1.56
N PHE A 100 4.02 -0.04 -1.82
CA PHE A 100 3.47 0.03 -3.19
C PHE A 100 4.31 0.92 -4.11
N GLU A 101 4.77 2.10 -3.62
CA GLU A 101 5.53 3.07 -4.41
C GLU A 101 6.86 2.53 -4.97
N VAL A 102 7.44 1.52 -4.33
CA VAL A 102 8.73 0.95 -4.73
C VAL A 102 8.63 -0.46 -5.32
N LEU A 103 7.47 -1.12 -5.26
CA LEU A 103 7.27 -2.46 -5.81
C LEU A 103 7.44 -2.48 -7.35
N LYS A 104 8.07 -3.54 -7.87
CA LYS A 104 8.15 -3.79 -9.31
C LYS A 104 6.81 -4.16 -9.94
N ILE A 105 5.88 -4.69 -9.16
CA ILE A 105 4.57 -5.19 -9.61
C ILE A 105 3.44 -4.14 -9.52
N GLN A 106 3.76 -2.87 -9.49
CA GLN A 106 2.76 -1.79 -9.39
C GLN A 106 1.65 -1.92 -10.44
N GLN A 107 2.01 -2.26 -11.68
CA GLN A 107 1.04 -2.42 -12.77
C GLN A 107 0.04 -3.54 -12.49
N ASN A 108 0.51 -4.70 -12.01
CA ASN A 108 -0.35 -5.83 -11.68
C ASN A 108 -1.38 -5.46 -10.60
N ILE A 109 -0.93 -4.76 -9.55
CA ILE A 109 -1.78 -4.29 -8.45
C ILE A 109 -2.79 -3.26 -8.97
N SER A 110 -2.34 -2.29 -9.76
CA SER A 110 -3.17 -1.19 -10.27
C SER A 110 -4.27 -1.69 -11.22
N ASN A 111 -3.98 -2.70 -12.04
CA ASN A 111 -4.93 -3.31 -12.95
C ASN A 111 -6.16 -3.90 -12.24
N VAL A 112 -5.99 -4.39 -11.00
CA VAL A 112 -7.12 -4.92 -10.19
C VAL A 112 -8.15 -3.83 -9.88
N PHE A 113 -7.71 -2.58 -9.84
CA PHE A 113 -8.56 -1.41 -9.60
C PHE A 113 -8.94 -0.66 -10.89
N ASN A 114 -8.57 -1.17 -12.05
CA ASN A 114 -8.71 -0.49 -13.35
C ASN A 114 -8.02 0.90 -13.36
N LEU A 115 -6.88 1.02 -12.68
CA LEU A 115 -6.10 2.23 -12.56
C LEU A 115 -4.70 2.03 -13.14
N THR A 116 -4.07 3.12 -13.57
CA THR A 116 -2.63 3.14 -13.81
C THR A 116 -1.88 3.20 -12.47
N PRO A 117 -0.58 2.81 -12.41
CA PRO A 117 0.23 2.94 -11.17
C PRO A 117 0.27 4.37 -10.62
N SER A 118 0.25 5.35 -11.51
CA SER A 118 0.26 6.76 -11.14
C SER A 118 -1.05 7.23 -10.51
N GLU A 119 -2.18 6.73 -11.02
CA GLU A 119 -3.51 7.00 -10.47
C GLU A 119 -3.69 6.31 -9.12
N LEU A 120 -3.33 5.02 -9.03
CA LEU A 120 -3.41 4.31 -7.76
C LEU A 120 -2.50 4.96 -6.71
N ARG A 121 -1.29 5.42 -7.09
CA ARG A 121 -0.42 6.16 -6.18
C ARG A 121 -1.10 7.42 -5.64
N SER A 122 -1.70 8.24 -6.51
CA SER A 122 -2.40 9.46 -6.06
C SER A 122 -3.58 9.15 -5.15
N THR A 123 -4.33 8.11 -5.47
CA THR A 123 -5.44 7.60 -4.66
C THR A 123 -4.96 7.15 -3.27
N LEU A 124 -3.85 6.40 -3.19
CA LEU A 124 -3.29 5.96 -1.92
C LEU A 124 -2.79 7.12 -1.05
N ILE A 125 -2.19 8.15 -1.66
CA ILE A 125 -1.79 9.38 -0.94
C ILE A 125 -3.02 10.08 -0.36
N TYR A 126 -4.05 10.25 -1.18
CA TYR A 126 -5.31 10.86 -0.77
C TYR A 126 -5.96 10.11 0.40
N LEU A 127 -6.16 8.81 0.25
CA LEU A 127 -6.77 7.97 1.28
C LEU A 127 -5.94 7.94 2.58
N ASN A 128 -4.61 7.98 2.49
CA ASN A 128 -3.74 8.04 3.67
C ASN A 128 -3.96 9.35 4.45
N ASN A 129 -4.08 10.48 3.77
CA ASN A 129 -4.33 11.77 4.41
C ASN A 129 -5.71 11.77 5.08
N VAL A 130 -6.75 11.40 4.34
CA VAL A 130 -8.12 11.29 4.89
C VAL A 130 -8.16 10.38 6.13
N ARG A 131 -7.56 9.20 6.04
CA ARG A 131 -7.51 8.23 7.15
C ARG A 131 -6.80 8.82 8.37
N ASN A 132 -5.70 9.53 8.17
CA ASN A 132 -4.95 10.13 9.27
C ASN A 132 -5.76 11.24 9.95
N ASP A 133 -6.40 12.11 9.19
CA ASP A 133 -7.22 13.18 9.72
C ASP A 133 -8.43 12.62 10.51
N CYS A 134 -9.09 11.61 9.98
CA CYS A 134 -10.16 10.91 10.70
C CYS A 134 -9.64 10.26 12.00
N ALA A 135 -8.46 9.63 11.97
CA ALA A 135 -7.88 8.97 13.15
C ALA A 135 -7.45 9.95 14.24
N HIS A 136 -7.06 11.16 13.87
CA HIS A 136 -6.62 12.21 14.78
C HIS A 136 -7.74 13.17 15.21
N GLY A 137 -8.99 12.90 14.82
CA GLY A 137 -10.14 13.73 15.18
C GLY A 137 -10.14 15.10 14.53
N ALA A 138 -9.42 15.27 13.40
CA ALA A 138 -9.45 16.52 12.65
C ALA A 138 -10.86 16.80 12.13
N ASN A 139 -11.21 18.06 12.02
CA ASN A 139 -12.48 18.46 11.43
C ASN A 139 -12.44 18.21 9.91
N PHE A 140 -12.82 17.01 9.52
CA PHE A 140 -12.75 16.50 8.16
C PHE A 140 -13.43 17.42 7.13
N PHE A 141 -14.54 18.05 7.52
CA PHE A 141 -15.30 18.94 6.63
C PHE A 141 -14.57 20.26 6.29
N GLN A 142 -13.57 20.61 7.07
CA GLN A 142 -12.76 21.83 6.86
C GLN A 142 -11.42 21.55 6.17
N GLN A 143 -11.07 20.26 5.96
CA GLN A 143 -9.82 19.90 5.33
C GLN A 143 -9.92 19.96 3.80
N THR A 144 -8.83 20.39 3.18
CA THR A 144 -8.67 20.38 1.73
C THR A 144 -7.55 19.40 1.37
N TYR A 145 -7.86 18.43 0.52
CA TYR A 145 -6.90 17.43 0.07
C TYR A 145 -6.44 17.71 -1.36
N PRO A 146 -5.23 17.26 -1.75
CA PRO A 146 -4.80 17.35 -3.14
C PRO A 146 -5.83 16.69 -4.06
N ALA A 147 -6.17 17.33 -5.16
CA ALA A 147 -7.10 16.79 -6.13
C ALA A 147 -6.59 15.46 -6.71
N LEU A 148 -7.49 14.52 -6.88
CA LEU A 148 -7.22 13.28 -7.61
C LEU A 148 -7.10 13.58 -9.10
N LYS A 149 -6.44 12.69 -9.84
CA LYS A 149 -6.32 12.85 -11.29
C LYS A 149 -7.68 12.70 -11.95
N SER A 150 -8.04 13.64 -12.80
CA SER A 150 -9.29 13.62 -13.60
C SER A 150 -9.35 12.44 -14.58
N SER A 151 -8.20 11.81 -14.89
CA SER A 151 -8.14 10.57 -15.67
C SER A 151 -8.77 9.37 -14.98
N ILE A 152 -8.99 9.42 -13.66
CA ILE A 152 -9.68 8.37 -12.93
C ILE A 152 -11.16 8.41 -13.35
N LYS A 153 -11.63 7.36 -14.02
CA LYS A 153 -12.95 7.32 -14.66
C LYS A 153 -14.09 7.74 -13.73
N ILE A 154 -14.10 7.22 -12.49
CA ILE A 154 -15.15 7.56 -11.52
C ILE A 154 -15.17 9.06 -11.19
N ILE A 155 -14.02 9.72 -11.18
CA ILE A 155 -13.92 11.16 -10.95
C ILE A 155 -14.44 11.93 -12.17
N SER A 156 -14.02 11.56 -13.38
CA SER A 156 -14.49 12.22 -14.60
C SER A 156 -15.99 12.03 -14.83
N ASP A 157 -16.53 10.86 -14.52
CA ASP A 157 -17.96 10.58 -14.60
C ASP A 157 -18.75 11.47 -13.61
N PHE A 158 -18.20 11.65 -12.40
CA PHE A 158 -18.79 12.49 -11.38
C PHE A 158 -18.75 13.99 -11.75
N GLU A 159 -17.58 14.46 -12.23
CA GLU A 159 -17.41 15.84 -12.72
C GLU A 159 -18.40 16.16 -13.84
N THR A 160 -18.58 15.22 -14.78
CA THR A 160 -19.51 15.36 -15.91
C THR A 160 -20.95 15.37 -15.45
N THR A 161 -21.35 14.47 -14.56
CA THR A 161 -22.73 14.29 -14.12
C THR A 161 -23.22 15.46 -13.26
N PHE A 162 -22.34 15.97 -12.40
CA PHE A 162 -22.73 16.99 -11.43
C PHE A 162 -22.19 18.39 -11.72
N SER A 163 -21.48 18.56 -12.84
CA SER A 163 -20.84 19.85 -13.24
C SER A 163 -19.89 20.42 -12.17
N PHE A 164 -19.25 19.57 -11.38
CA PHE A 164 -18.27 19.97 -10.38
C PHE A 164 -16.85 19.91 -10.94
N GLN A 165 -15.99 20.82 -10.49
CA GLN A 165 -14.56 20.74 -10.75
C GLN A 165 -13.85 19.97 -9.64
N ASN A 166 -12.91 19.09 -10.00
CA ASN A 166 -12.15 18.27 -9.08
C ASN A 166 -11.43 19.09 -7.99
N SER A 167 -10.99 20.31 -8.29
CA SER A 167 -10.41 21.24 -7.32
C SER A 167 -11.35 21.65 -6.20
N SER A 168 -12.68 21.59 -6.43
CA SER A 168 -13.71 21.91 -5.44
C SER A 168 -14.18 20.70 -4.64
N ILE A 169 -13.88 19.47 -5.11
CA ILE A 169 -14.33 18.21 -4.52
C ILE A 169 -13.22 17.56 -3.65
N GLY A 170 -12.14 18.26 -3.37
CA GLY A 170 -11.01 17.72 -2.59
C GLY A 170 -11.39 17.13 -1.21
N ASN A 171 -12.68 17.00 -0.92
CA ASN A 171 -13.25 16.70 0.38
C ASN A 171 -14.04 15.38 0.40
N LEU A 172 -15.14 15.40 1.14
CA LEU A 172 -16.01 14.28 1.47
C LEU A 172 -16.51 13.48 0.26
N PHE A 173 -16.92 14.15 -0.83
CA PHE A 173 -17.50 13.48 -1.99
C PHE A 173 -16.50 12.58 -2.72
N THR A 174 -15.27 13.04 -2.90
CA THR A 174 -14.22 12.23 -3.53
C THR A 174 -13.91 10.99 -2.69
N CYS A 175 -13.93 11.13 -1.35
CA CYS A 175 -13.72 10.02 -0.43
C CYS A 175 -14.87 9.01 -0.48
N LEU A 176 -16.10 9.42 -0.73
CA LEU A 176 -17.26 8.55 -0.84
C LEU A 176 -17.33 7.80 -2.17
N CYS A 177 -16.69 8.34 -3.22
CA CYS A 177 -16.62 7.71 -4.54
C CYS A 177 -15.50 6.66 -4.67
N LEU A 178 -14.52 6.68 -3.77
CA LEU A 178 -13.38 5.72 -3.73
C LEU A 178 -13.65 4.56 -2.77
#